data_7970e94b6ab9d9f8e11eee38bded14da
#
_entry.id   7970e94b6ab9d9f8e11eee38bded14da
#
_cell.length_a   1.000
_cell.length_b   1.000
_cell.length_c   1.000
_cell.angle_alpha   90.00
_cell.angle_beta   90.00
_cell.angle_gamma   90.00
#
_symmetry.space_group_name_H-M   'P 1'
#
loop_
_entity.id
_entity.type
_entity.pdbx_description
1 polymer ?
#
loop_
_entity_poly.entity_id
_entity_poly.type
_entity_poly.pdbx_seq_one_letter_code
_entity_poly.pdbx_strand_id
1 'polypeptide(L)'
;MNMRRLHRKLSLYIFLPLGVIVVSGVFLQFRNQFEWIQPELIVGEKSSEQMLHPQEIMKKLELKENQIDQMIYKPSKNNIALRLKSGEEIQVHPVTGTILKRAIRRTNLLIDIHQGSIIGPLGQYGIYIITGFGMIILYISGINLLLPRRKK
;
A
#
# COMPACT_ATOMS: atom_id res chain seq x y z
N MET A 1 -24.97 -24.88 -17.94
CA MET A 1 -25.12 -23.99 -16.75
C MET A 1 -25.63 -22.64 -17.22
N ASN A 2 -26.65 -22.06 -16.58
CA ASN A 2 -27.20 -20.77 -17.00
C ASN A 2 -26.25 -19.63 -16.55
N MET A 3 -25.62 -18.93 -17.50
CA MET A 3 -24.64 -17.86 -17.26
C MET A 3 -25.18 -16.76 -16.32
N ARG A 4 -26.45 -16.41 -16.41
CA ARG A 4 -27.07 -15.42 -15.52
C ARG A 4 -27.08 -15.90 -14.06
N ARG A 5 -27.37 -17.19 -13.84
CA ARG A 5 -27.36 -17.76 -12.47
C ARG A 5 -25.95 -17.85 -11.91
N LEU A 6 -24.96 -18.24 -12.76
CA LEU A 6 -23.56 -18.28 -12.36
C LEU A 6 -23.09 -16.88 -11.96
N HIS A 7 -23.25 -15.91 -12.86
CA HIS A 7 -22.86 -14.51 -12.63
C HIS A 7 -23.44 -13.97 -11.31
N ARG A 8 -24.75 -14.13 -11.10
CA ARG A 8 -25.43 -13.65 -9.88
C ARG A 8 -24.92 -14.30 -8.60
N LYS A 9 -24.72 -15.64 -8.61
CA LYS A 9 -24.21 -16.34 -7.43
C LYS A 9 -22.79 -15.92 -7.11
N LEU A 10 -21.93 -15.90 -8.12
CA LEU A 10 -20.52 -15.53 -7.95
C LEU A 10 -20.37 -14.07 -7.47
N SER A 11 -21.14 -13.15 -8.04
CA SER A 11 -21.19 -11.75 -7.59
C SER A 11 -21.48 -11.63 -6.09
N LEU A 12 -22.45 -12.43 -5.59
CA LEU A 12 -22.82 -12.38 -4.18
C LEU A 12 -21.69 -12.85 -3.26
N TYR A 13 -20.97 -13.92 -3.66
CA TYR A 13 -19.86 -14.46 -2.85
C TYR A 13 -18.65 -13.54 -2.78
N ILE A 14 -18.30 -12.88 -3.90
CA ILE A 14 -17.11 -12.04 -3.95
C ILE A 14 -17.41 -10.56 -3.67
N PHE A 15 -18.68 -10.17 -3.51
CA PHE A 15 -19.09 -8.76 -3.31
C PHE A 15 -18.34 -8.08 -2.17
N LEU A 16 -18.28 -8.72 -1.00
CA LEU A 16 -17.64 -8.13 0.17
C LEU A 16 -16.12 -7.98 0.01
N PRO A 17 -15.33 -9.03 -0.28
CA PRO A 17 -13.90 -8.89 -0.45
C PRO A 17 -13.54 -7.99 -1.65
N LEU A 18 -14.29 -8.05 -2.73
CA LEU A 18 -14.10 -7.14 -3.87
C LEU A 18 -14.33 -5.69 -3.47
N GLY A 19 -15.36 -5.39 -2.69
CA GLY A 19 -15.63 -4.06 -2.16
C GLY A 19 -14.46 -3.52 -1.34
N VAL A 20 -13.88 -4.35 -0.46
CA VAL A 20 -12.70 -3.98 0.33
C VAL A 20 -11.50 -3.68 -0.58
N ILE A 21 -11.23 -4.51 -1.59
CA ILE A 21 -10.15 -4.31 -2.56
C ILE A 21 -10.34 -2.98 -3.31
N VAL A 22 -11.54 -2.73 -3.82
CA VAL A 22 -11.82 -1.51 -4.60
C VAL A 22 -11.68 -0.26 -3.73
N VAL A 23 -12.31 -0.24 -2.55
CA VAL A 23 -12.26 0.92 -1.65
C VAL A 23 -10.83 1.21 -1.18
N SER A 24 -10.11 0.19 -0.72
CA SER A 24 -8.71 0.36 -0.30
C SER A 24 -7.81 0.78 -1.45
N GLY A 25 -8.04 0.29 -2.67
CA GLY A 25 -7.34 0.71 -3.88
C GLY A 25 -7.53 2.19 -4.21
N VAL A 26 -8.74 2.69 -4.06
CA VAL A 26 -9.03 4.14 -4.22
C VAL A 26 -8.24 4.96 -3.20
N PHE A 27 -8.23 4.57 -1.92
CA PHE A 27 -7.43 5.27 -0.90
C PHE A 27 -5.93 5.20 -1.20
N LEU A 28 -5.43 4.06 -1.67
CA LEU A 28 -4.03 3.91 -2.08
C LEU A 28 -3.67 4.80 -3.29
N GLN A 29 -4.60 4.99 -4.23
CA GLN A 29 -4.39 5.88 -5.38
C GLN A 29 -4.22 7.33 -4.94
N PHE A 30 -4.97 7.76 -3.94
CA PHE A 30 -4.94 9.13 -3.41
C PHE A 30 -4.02 9.30 -2.19
N ARG A 31 -3.18 8.30 -1.85
CA ARG A 31 -2.35 8.33 -0.64
C ARG A 31 -1.46 9.57 -0.50
N ASN A 32 -0.97 10.11 -1.62
CA ASN A 32 -0.08 11.28 -1.62
C ASN A 32 -0.82 12.61 -1.41
N GLN A 33 -2.15 12.64 -1.59
CA GLN A 33 -2.98 13.81 -1.35
C GLN A 33 -3.44 13.93 0.11
N PHE A 34 -3.34 12.82 0.87
CA PHE A 34 -3.79 12.78 2.25
C PHE A 34 -2.61 12.51 3.20
N GLU A 35 -2.15 13.57 3.90
CA GLU A 35 -1.03 13.45 4.86
C GLU A 35 -1.28 12.42 5.96
N TRP A 36 -2.54 12.19 6.35
CA TRP A 36 -2.88 11.18 7.34
C TRP A 36 -2.66 9.74 6.85
N ILE A 37 -2.61 9.52 5.52
CA ILE A 37 -2.27 8.22 4.91
C ILE A 37 -0.75 8.11 4.74
N GLN A 38 -0.16 9.10 4.09
CA GLN A 38 1.27 9.15 3.80
C GLN A 38 1.82 10.55 4.10
N PRO A 39 2.74 10.67 5.07
CA PRO A 39 3.36 11.93 5.39
C PRO A 39 4.03 12.56 4.17
N GLU A 40 3.85 13.86 3.99
CA GLU A 40 4.55 14.59 2.95
C GLU A 40 6.06 14.55 3.19
N LEU A 41 6.83 14.41 2.10
CA LEU A 41 8.28 14.44 2.15
C LEU A 41 8.80 15.87 2.25
N ILE A 42 9.43 16.19 3.37
CA ILE A 42 10.06 17.49 3.58
C ILE A 42 11.34 17.58 2.75
N VAL A 43 11.58 18.73 2.16
CA VAL A 43 12.81 19.03 1.43
C VAL A 43 13.84 19.49 2.44
N GLY A 44 14.94 18.72 2.56
CA GLY A 44 16.10 19.13 3.34
C GLY A 44 16.94 20.16 2.59
N GLU A 45 17.66 20.99 3.31
CA GLU A 45 18.63 21.95 2.75
C GLU A 45 19.72 21.21 1.99
N LYS A 46 20.15 21.76 0.85
CA LYS A 46 21.25 21.18 0.09
C LYS A 46 22.56 21.47 0.84
N SER A 47 23.35 20.42 1.07
CA SER A 47 24.70 20.52 1.60
C SER A 47 25.66 19.83 0.64
N SER A 48 26.87 20.36 0.50
CA SER A 48 27.97 19.74 -0.22
C SER A 48 28.77 18.77 0.66
N GLU A 49 28.43 18.65 1.92
CA GLU A 49 29.11 17.77 2.86
C GLU A 49 28.73 16.31 2.65
N GLN A 50 29.57 15.42 3.15
CA GLN A 50 29.35 13.99 3.05
C GLN A 50 28.15 13.55 3.89
N MET A 51 27.34 12.66 3.32
CA MET A 51 26.22 12.03 4.02
C MET A 51 26.71 11.22 5.22
N LEU A 52 25.96 11.27 6.31
CA LEU A 52 26.16 10.40 7.46
C LEU A 52 25.95 8.93 7.08
N HIS A 53 26.76 8.07 7.68
CA HIS A 53 26.54 6.63 7.55
C HIS A 53 25.22 6.22 8.22
N PRO A 54 24.47 5.23 7.68
CA PRO A 54 23.21 4.75 8.27
C PRO A 54 23.29 4.48 9.78
N GLN A 55 24.38 3.88 10.25
CA GLN A 55 24.61 3.59 11.67
C GLN A 55 24.73 4.85 12.52
N GLU A 56 25.31 5.92 11.99
CA GLU A 56 25.42 7.21 12.71
C GLU A 56 24.04 7.88 12.86
N ILE A 57 23.21 7.81 11.82
CA ILE A 57 21.82 8.28 11.86
C ILE A 57 21.04 7.51 12.91
N MET A 58 21.12 6.18 12.90
CA MET A 58 20.44 5.34 13.90
C MET A 58 20.90 5.65 15.32
N LYS A 59 22.21 5.84 15.53
CA LYS A 59 22.78 6.20 16.83
C LYS A 59 22.29 7.57 17.31
N LYS A 60 22.24 8.57 16.42
CA LYS A 60 21.71 9.92 16.73
C LYS A 60 20.23 9.90 17.13
N LEU A 61 19.45 8.99 16.54
CA LEU A 61 18.03 8.85 16.79
C LEU A 61 17.70 7.85 17.91
N GLU A 62 18.73 7.24 18.50
CA GLU A 62 18.60 6.18 19.51
C GLU A 62 17.75 4.98 19.03
N LEU A 63 17.77 4.72 17.73
CA LEU A 63 17.04 3.62 17.09
C LEU A 63 17.86 2.35 17.02
N LYS A 64 17.22 1.23 17.34
CA LYS A 64 17.80 -0.09 17.13
C LYS A 64 17.49 -0.59 15.72
N GLU A 65 18.42 -1.33 15.11
CA GLU A 65 18.26 -1.88 13.75
C GLU A 65 16.98 -2.73 13.60
N ASN A 66 16.64 -3.50 14.63
CA ASN A 66 15.44 -4.34 14.63
C ASN A 66 14.11 -3.56 14.62
N GLN A 67 14.12 -2.26 14.91
CA GLN A 67 12.93 -1.38 14.87
C GLN A 67 12.69 -0.83 13.45
N ILE A 68 13.72 -0.83 12.60
CA ILE A 68 13.65 -0.26 11.25
C ILE A 68 13.17 -1.34 10.29
N ASP A 69 12.18 -0.97 9.49
CA ASP A 69 11.71 -1.75 8.34
C ASP A 69 12.47 -1.37 7.06
N GLN A 70 12.56 -0.06 6.78
CA GLN A 70 13.23 0.46 5.60
C GLN A 70 13.91 1.80 5.88
N MET A 71 15.05 2.03 5.23
CA MET A 71 15.71 3.33 5.14
C MET A 71 15.80 3.71 3.67
N ILE A 72 15.17 4.84 3.29
CA ILE A 72 15.05 5.26 1.89
C ILE A 72 15.64 6.65 1.73
N TYR A 73 16.73 6.75 1.00
CA TYR A 73 17.29 8.04 0.59
C TYR A 73 16.55 8.59 -0.62
N LYS A 74 16.16 9.86 -0.55
CA LYS A 74 15.51 10.63 -1.61
C LYS A 74 16.40 11.78 -2.08
N PRO A 75 17.30 11.56 -3.07
CA PRO A 75 18.26 12.57 -3.50
C PRO A 75 17.62 13.88 -3.92
N SER A 76 16.50 13.84 -4.66
CA SER A 76 15.79 15.01 -5.14
C SER A 76 15.21 15.90 -4.02
N LYS A 77 15.03 15.34 -2.83
CA LYS A 77 14.47 16.03 -1.65
C LYS A 77 15.52 16.24 -0.57
N ASN A 78 16.76 15.78 -0.76
CA ASN A 78 17.80 15.76 0.26
C ASN A 78 17.27 15.26 1.62
N ASN A 79 16.65 14.09 1.62
CA ASN A 79 15.88 13.53 2.71
C ASN A 79 16.12 12.03 2.82
N ILE A 80 16.26 11.52 4.04
CA ILE A 80 16.23 10.10 4.35
C ILE A 80 14.97 9.81 5.13
N ALA A 81 14.11 8.94 4.60
CA ALA A 81 12.92 8.46 5.28
C ALA A 81 13.21 7.11 5.96
N LEU A 82 13.17 7.09 7.28
CA LEU A 82 13.24 5.89 8.10
C LEU A 82 11.82 5.42 8.39
N ARG A 83 11.48 4.25 7.91
CA ARG A 83 10.20 3.60 8.20
C ARG A 83 10.39 2.58 9.30
N LEU A 84 9.64 2.74 10.36
CA LEU A 84 9.69 1.85 11.49
C LEU A 84 8.62 0.76 11.38
N LYS A 85 8.91 -0.41 11.96
CA LYS A 85 7.94 -1.51 12.06
C LYS A 85 6.68 -1.14 12.86
N SER A 86 6.77 -0.09 13.69
CA SER A 86 5.62 0.51 14.40
C SER A 86 4.63 1.23 13.48
N GLY A 87 4.97 1.44 12.19
CA GLY A 87 4.19 2.27 11.26
C GLY A 87 4.56 3.75 11.30
N GLU A 88 5.53 4.15 12.12
CA GLU A 88 6.03 5.51 12.16
C GLU A 88 7.06 5.74 11.03
N GLU A 89 7.04 6.93 10.45
CA GLU A 89 8.06 7.41 9.50
C GLU A 89 8.78 8.63 10.10
N ILE A 90 10.11 8.54 10.19
CA ILE A 90 10.98 9.63 10.64
C ILE A 90 11.79 10.10 9.43
N GLN A 91 11.64 11.35 9.06
CA GLN A 91 12.40 11.97 7.99
C GLN A 91 13.56 12.75 8.58
N VAL A 92 14.75 12.52 8.06
CA VAL A 92 15.98 13.15 8.55
C VAL A 92 16.79 13.77 7.45
N HIS A 93 17.54 14.82 7.81
CA HIS A 93 18.51 15.42 6.91
C HIS A 93 19.72 14.49 6.75
N PRO A 94 20.17 14.16 5.52
CA PRO A 94 21.18 13.14 5.28
C PRO A 94 22.56 13.48 5.84
N VAL A 95 22.89 14.77 5.96
CA VAL A 95 24.21 15.22 6.40
C VAL A 95 24.21 15.49 7.91
N THR A 96 23.22 16.21 8.42
CA THR A 96 23.18 16.60 9.84
C THR A 96 22.55 15.56 10.75
N GLY A 97 21.71 14.67 10.19
CA GLY A 97 20.91 13.71 10.94
C GLY A 97 19.77 14.36 11.77
N THR A 98 19.47 15.64 11.52
CA THR A 98 18.37 16.34 12.20
C THR A 98 17.03 15.81 11.72
N ILE A 99 16.06 15.68 12.63
CA ILE A 99 14.70 15.25 12.31
C ILE A 99 13.99 16.39 11.57
N LEU A 100 13.55 16.13 10.35
CA LEU A 100 12.76 17.05 9.53
C LEU A 100 11.25 16.89 9.79
N LYS A 101 10.80 15.66 9.93
CA LYS A 101 9.40 15.32 10.22
C LYS A 101 9.32 13.96 10.91
N ARG A 102 8.32 13.83 11.78
CA ARG A 102 7.95 12.56 12.42
C ARG A 102 6.45 12.39 12.35
N ALA A 103 5.97 11.29 11.77
CA ALA A 103 4.54 11.06 11.57
C ALA A 103 4.20 9.59 11.42
N ILE A 104 2.93 9.23 11.64
CA ILE A 104 2.44 7.88 11.43
C ILE A 104 2.12 7.71 9.94
N ARG A 105 2.70 6.68 9.31
CA ARG A 105 2.45 6.30 7.93
C ARG A 105 1.48 5.12 7.86
N ARG A 106 0.26 5.37 7.39
CA ARG A 106 -0.80 4.37 7.30
C ARG A 106 -0.85 3.64 5.95
N THR A 107 0.04 4.00 5.01
CA THR A 107 0.09 3.36 3.69
C THR A 107 0.29 1.85 3.78
N ASN A 108 1.14 1.36 4.69
CA ASN A 108 1.37 -0.08 4.86
C ASN A 108 0.09 -0.79 5.31
N LEU A 109 -0.63 -0.23 6.27
CA LEU A 109 -1.92 -0.75 6.72
C LEU A 109 -2.93 -0.85 5.56
N LEU A 110 -3.01 0.19 4.71
CA LEU A 110 -3.88 0.17 3.54
C LEU A 110 -3.44 -0.88 2.51
N ILE A 111 -2.13 -1.09 2.33
CA ILE A 111 -1.59 -2.15 1.47
C ILE A 111 -1.99 -3.50 2.03
N ASP A 112 -1.84 -3.73 3.34
CA ASP A 112 -2.18 -4.99 3.98
C ASP A 112 -3.68 -5.30 3.88
N ILE A 113 -4.54 -4.29 4.00
CA ILE A 113 -5.98 -4.42 3.75
C ILE A 113 -6.23 -4.74 2.28
N HIS A 114 -5.59 -4.03 1.36
CA HIS A 114 -5.78 -4.19 -0.09
C HIS A 114 -5.33 -5.56 -0.60
N GLN A 115 -4.28 -6.12 -0.02
CA GLN A 115 -3.74 -7.45 -0.37
C GLN A 115 -4.33 -8.58 0.47
N GLY A 116 -5.10 -8.27 1.53
CA GLY A 116 -5.64 -9.25 2.46
C GLY A 116 -4.64 -9.79 3.47
N SER A 117 -3.40 -9.27 3.50
CA SER A 117 -2.35 -9.73 4.41
C SER A 117 -2.65 -9.40 5.88
N ILE A 118 -3.55 -8.45 6.14
CA ILE A 118 -3.99 -8.07 7.49
C ILE A 118 -4.59 -9.26 8.27
N ILE A 119 -5.20 -10.22 7.59
CA ILE A 119 -5.73 -11.47 8.18
C ILE A 119 -4.84 -12.67 7.87
N GLY A 120 -3.57 -12.41 7.55
CA GLY A 120 -2.55 -13.40 7.32
C GLY A 120 -2.66 -14.15 5.98
N PRO A 121 -1.95 -15.30 5.85
CA PRO A 121 -1.89 -16.05 4.59
C PRO A 121 -3.26 -16.51 4.07
N LEU A 122 -4.21 -16.81 4.97
CA LEU A 122 -5.57 -17.18 4.56
C LEU A 122 -6.27 -16.05 3.81
N GLY A 123 -6.10 -14.80 4.26
CA GLY A 123 -6.62 -13.64 3.56
C GLY A 123 -5.96 -13.44 2.20
N GLN A 124 -4.64 -13.35 2.22
CA GLN A 124 -3.85 -13.02 1.04
C GLN A 124 -3.96 -14.11 -0.05
N TYR A 125 -3.70 -15.35 0.28
CA TYR A 125 -3.65 -16.45 -0.71
C TYR A 125 -4.97 -17.22 -0.83
N GLY A 126 -5.83 -17.22 0.18
CA GLY A 126 -7.15 -17.83 0.13
C GLY A 126 -8.19 -16.88 -0.46
N ILE A 127 -8.68 -15.95 0.36
CA ILE A 127 -9.82 -15.10 0.02
C ILE A 127 -9.54 -14.20 -1.19
N TYR A 128 -8.40 -13.49 -1.21
CA TYR A 128 -8.14 -12.47 -2.21
C TYR A 128 -7.77 -13.02 -3.58
N ILE A 129 -7.00 -14.13 -3.65
CA ILE A 129 -6.73 -14.82 -4.92
C ILE A 129 -8.02 -15.39 -5.51
N ILE A 130 -8.85 -16.05 -4.69
CA ILE A 130 -10.15 -16.58 -5.14
C ILE A 130 -11.05 -15.45 -5.63
N THR A 131 -11.06 -14.31 -4.94
CA THR A 131 -11.81 -13.12 -5.37
C THR A 131 -11.32 -12.60 -6.71
N GLY A 132 -10.00 -12.55 -6.94
CA GLY A 132 -9.40 -12.15 -8.20
C GLY A 132 -9.82 -13.04 -9.37
N PHE A 133 -9.73 -14.37 -9.20
CA PHE A 133 -10.24 -15.32 -10.21
C PHE A 133 -11.74 -15.19 -10.43
N GLY A 134 -12.51 -15.04 -9.35
CA GLY A 134 -13.95 -14.82 -9.42
C GLY A 134 -14.30 -13.56 -10.22
N MET A 135 -13.54 -12.49 -10.06
CA MET A 135 -13.71 -11.25 -10.81
C MET A 135 -13.45 -11.43 -12.31
N ILE A 136 -12.42 -12.21 -12.71
CA ILE A 136 -12.17 -12.55 -14.11
C ILE A 136 -13.36 -13.30 -14.70
N ILE A 137 -13.90 -14.29 -13.99
CA ILE A 137 -15.09 -15.04 -14.43
C ILE A 137 -16.31 -14.11 -14.55
N LEU A 138 -16.50 -13.20 -13.59
CA LEU A 138 -17.59 -12.20 -13.66
C LEU A 138 -17.44 -11.28 -14.86
N TYR A 139 -16.23 -10.82 -15.16
CA TYR A 139 -15.95 -9.97 -16.31
C TYR A 139 -16.30 -10.68 -17.62
N ILE A 140 -15.81 -11.91 -17.80
CA ILE A 140 -16.11 -12.73 -18.99
C ILE A 140 -17.63 -13.02 -19.11
N SER A 141 -18.25 -13.42 -17.98
CA SER A 141 -19.70 -13.72 -17.98
C SER A 141 -20.54 -12.47 -18.22
N GLY A 142 -20.10 -11.31 -17.74
CA GLY A 142 -20.74 -10.02 -17.99
C GLY A 142 -20.73 -9.64 -19.46
N ILE A 143 -19.59 -9.78 -20.15
CA ILE A 143 -19.48 -9.57 -21.59
C ILE A 143 -20.45 -10.49 -22.35
N ASN A 144 -20.48 -11.78 -22.00
CA ASN A 144 -21.40 -12.73 -22.63
C ASN A 144 -22.89 -12.39 -22.41
N LEU A 145 -23.24 -11.71 -21.33
CA LEU A 145 -24.59 -11.27 -21.04
C LEU A 145 -24.97 -9.98 -21.79
N LEU A 146 -23.98 -9.15 -22.13
CA LEU A 146 -24.15 -7.89 -22.89
C LEU A 146 -24.29 -8.17 -24.39
N LEU A 147 -23.66 -9.24 -24.91
CA LEU A 147 -23.73 -9.56 -26.33
C LEU A 147 -25.14 -10.02 -26.72
N PRO A 148 -25.71 -9.45 -27.80
CA PRO A 148 -27.03 -9.84 -28.28
C PRO A 148 -27.02 -11.33 -28.68
N ARG A 149 -27.93 -12.12 -28.13
CA ARG A 149 -28.10 -13.51 -28.56
C ARG A 149 -28.65 -13.50 -29.98
N ARG A 150 -27.88 -14.02 -30.95
CA ARG A 150 -28.44 -14.33 -32.26
C ARG A 150 -29.64 -15.26 -32.05
N LYS A 151 -30.85 -14.76 -32.37
CA LYS A 151 -32.04 -15.61 -32.46
C LYS A 151 -31.74 -16.63 -33.57
N LYS A 152 -31.64 -17.90 -33.20
CA LYS A 152 -31.75 -19.02 -34.16
C LYS A 152 -33.20 -19.16 -34.54
#